data_69a294c90dfa38187309cb7e3d2e9581
#
_entry.id   69a294c90dfa38187309cb7e3d2e9581
#
_cell.length_a   1.000
_cell.length_b   1.000
_cell.length_c   1.000
_cell.angle_alpha   90.00
_cell.angle_beta   90.00
_cell.angle_gamma   90.00
#
_symmetry.space_group_name_H-M   'P 1'
#
loop_
_entity.id
_entity.type
_entity.pdbx_description
1 polymer ?
#
loop_
_entity_poly.entity_id
_entity_poly.type
_entity_poly.pdbx_seq_one_letter_code
_entity_poly.pdbx_strand_id
1 'polypeptide(L)'
;MISRRTVLQFSGALSALGLIPFAHGAEAQLPDLPLAGTWPLVFTDVESRKVTIREEPKRIIVANYIANYLLVGGSGALQKVVGLTQDHWESTRTGEYRVFTKAFPGITQIPSIGGYHDDILNTERILSLKPDVLLIGRTQFAANSQRVNLLERAGIRVIVIDYHAMKLENHVLSTRILGRLLGRDDAGEALCRECIEGLSEIDRRISALPSSVKHRTCYMELGNLGPGQYGNSYNATILWGAILKRIEAGSISEKNAEPYSALTREFVISRAPEVVIIGGSLWGNDHADQMRMGFTVERPDALKRLQGFRNRPLWQNLPAVKTNEFYGVDHGSLRSIVDWRFTQYLAKVFYPEAFKDAEPEAALVATYRRHLPEIDPRGTFMLSIREG
;
A
#
# COMPACT_ATOMS: atom_id res chain seq x y z
N MET A 1 70.42 25.05 2.68
CA MET A 1 71.11 24.75 1.39
C MET A 1 70.20 23.94 0.52
N ILE A 2 69.93 24.43 -0.68
CA ILE A 2 69.58 23.69 -1.92
C ILE A 2 68.20 23.00 -1.90
N SER A 3 67.32 23.08 -2.87
CA SER A 3 67.19 23.80 -4.15
C SER A 3 65.81 23.48 -4.76
N ARG A 4 65.15 24.51 -5.22
CA ARG A 4 64.39 24.63 -6.46
C ARG A 4 63.49 23.51 -7.00
N ARG A 5 62.20 23.87 -7.10
CA ARG A 5 61.35 23.89 -8.34
C ARG A 5 61.16 22.58 -9.11
N THR A 6 59.92 22.11 -9.12
CA THR A 6 59.30 21.82 -10.42
C THR A 6 57.79 22.16 -10.33
N VAL A 7 57.40 23.16 -11.12
CA VAL A 7 56.03 23.54 -11.41
C VAL A 7 55.55 22.55 -12.46
N LEU A 8 54.52 21.77 -12.15
CA LEU A 8 53.76 21.04 -13.16
C LEU A 8 52.37 21.65 -13.24
N GLN A 9 52.19 22.35 -14.39
CA GLN A 9 50.89 22.80 -14.85
C GLN A 9 50.00 21.58 -15.09
N PHE A 10 48.88 21.51 -14.42
CA PHE A 10 47.76 20.70 -14.83
C PHE A 10 46.70 21.61 -15.44
N SER A 11 46.64 21.54 -16.75
CA SER A 11 45.60 22.12 -17.58
C SER A 11 44.25 21.55 -17.20
N GLY A 12 43.27 22.42 -17.07
CA GLY A 12 41.89 22.06 -16.75
C GLY A 12 41.27 21.16 -17.80
N ALA A 13 40.67 20.10 -17.33
CA ALA A 13 39.58 19.42 -18.02
C ALA A 13 38.31 19.67 -17.19
N LEU A 14 37.51 20.63 -17.64
CA LEU A 14 36.10 20.71 -17.24
C LEU A 14 35.44 19.42 -17.72
N SER A 15 35.33 18.44 -16.85
CA SER A 15 34.41 17.31 -17.04
C SER A 15 33.00 17.83 -16.84
N ALA A 16 32.31 18.04 -17.96
CA ALA A 16 30.86 18.18 -17.98
C ALA A 16 30.27 16.93 -17.31
N LEU A 17 29.80 17.07 -16.07
CA LEU A 17 28.90 16.13 -15.45
C LEU A 17 27.60 16.18 -16.26
N GLY A 18 27.55 15.31 -17.28
CA GLY A 18 26.33 15.02 -17.99
C GLY A 18 25.26 14.58 -16.97
N LEU A 19 24.21 15.36 -16.90
CA LEU A 19 22.95 14.93 -16.34
C LEU A 19 22.57 13.60 -17.01
N ILE A 20 22.76 12.50 -16.32
CA ILE A 20 22.20 11.21 -16.74
C ILE A 20 20.69 11.42 -16.64
N PRO A 21 19.95 11.42 -17.76
CA PRO A 21 18.50 11.42 -17.68
C PRO A 21 18.11 10.14 -16.93
N PHE A 22 17.34 10.27 -15.87
CA PHE A 22 16.64 9.14 -15.28
C PHE A 22 15.85 8.49 -16.41
N ALA A 23 16.27 7.32 -16.83
CA ALA A 23 15.58 6.52 -17.82
C ALA A 23 14.23 6.09 -17.23
N HIS A 24 13.18 6.87 -17.51
CA HIS A 24 11.81 6.44 -17.40
C HIS A 24 11.60 5.40 -18.50
N GLY A 25 11.49 4.13 -18.15
CA GLY A 25 11.15 3.10 -19.13
C GLY A 25 12.05 1.86 -19.18
N ALA A 26 12.73 1.50 -18.11
CA ALA A 26 13.08 0.09 -17.95
C ALA A 26 11.82 -0.61 -17.44
N GLU A 27 11.12 -1.37 -18.28
CA GLU A 27 10.31 -2.49 -17.79
C GLU A 27 11.23 -3.27 -16.84
N ALA A 28 11.02 -3.12 -15.53
CA ALA A 28 11.70 -3.96 -14.58
C ALA A 28 11.40 -5.38 -15.04
N GLN A 29 12.42 -6.16 -15.41
CA GLN A 29 12.24 -7.55 -15.75
C GLN A 29 11.66 -8.22 -14.51
N LEU A 30 10.33 -8.36 -14.53
CA LEU A 30 9.59 -8.99 -13.45
C LEU A 30 10.02 -10.46 -13.44
N PRO A 31 10.41 -11.03 -12.29
CA PRO A 31 10.94 -12.36 -12.24
C PRO A 31 9.93 -13.37 -12.80
N ASP A 32 10.37 -14.21 -13.73
CA ASP A 32 9.62 -15.36 -14.20
C ASP A 32 9.48 -16.36 -13.06
N LEU A 33 8.25 -16.78 -12.80
CA LEU A 33 7.95 -17.85 -11.87
C LEU A 33 7.47 -19.08 -12.66
N PRO A 34 7.88 -20.29 -12.27
CA PRO A 34 7.32 -21.51 -12.85
C PRO A 34 5.79 -21.49 -12.74
N LEU A 35 5.10 -22.05 -13.73
CA LEU A 35 3.63 -22.10 -13.75
C LEU A 35 3.08 -22.94 -12.59
N ALA A 36 1.85 -22.65 -12.18
CA ALA A 36 1.13 -23.45 -11.19
C ALA A 36 1.03 -24.92 -11.61
N GLY A 37 1.03 -25.81 -10.62
CA GLY A 37 1.00 -27.25 -10.90
C GLY A 37 2.33 -27.86 -11.31
N THR A 38 3.39 -27.05 -11.52
CA THR A 38 4.74 -27.54 -11.78
C THR A 38 5.48 -27.71 -10.46
N TRP A 39 5.51 -28.92 -9.94
CA TRP A 39 6.22 -29.22 -8.69
C TRP A 39 7.54 -29.97 -8.97
N PRO A 40 8.64 -29.68 -8.23
CA PRO A 40 8.73 -28.63 -7.19
C PRO A 40 8.69 -27.22 -7.76
N LEU A 41 7.93 -26.34 -7.12
CA LEU A 41 7.92 -24.92 -7.42
C LEU A 41 9.13 -24.25 -6.75
N VAL A 42 10.02 -23.67 -7.56
CA VAL A 42 11.25 -23.01 -7.08
C VAL A 42 11.22 -21.55 -7.53
N PHE A 43 11.35 -20.63 -6.59
CA PHE A 43 11.34 -19.19 -6.87
C PHE A 43 12.13 -18.41 -5.81
N THR A 44 12.32 -17.13 -6.06
CA THR A 44 12.89 -16.18 -5.10
C THR A 44 11.77 -15.28 -4.59
N ASP A 45 11.63 -15.15 -3.26
CA ASP A 45 10.63 -14.27 -2.63
C ASP A 45 11.09 -12.81 -2.56
N VAL A 46 10.25 -11.92 -1.99
CA VAL A 46 10.55 -10.47 -1.93
C VAL A 46 11.75 -10.11 -1.06
N GLU A 47 12.24 -11.02 -0.22
CA GLU A 47 13.48 -10.89 0.57
C GLU A 47 14.67 -11.57 -0.12
N SER A 48 14.57 -11.84 -1.42
CA SER A 48 15.62 -12.50 -2.21
C SER A 48 15.99 -13.91 -1.71
N ARG A 49 15.08 -14.56 -0.99
CA ARG A 49 15.28 -15.91 -0.44
C ARG A 49 14.83 -16.94 -1.46
N LYS A 50 15.68 -17.95 -1.72
CA LYS A 50 15.30 -19.09 -2.56
C LYS A 50 14.34 -20.01 -1.80
N VAL A 51 13.12 -20.13 -2.27
CA VAL A 51 12.06 -20.96 -1.69
C VAL A 51 11.81 -22.15 -2.61
N THR A 52 11.63 -23.32 -2.01
CA THR A 52 11.27 -24.56 -2.73
C THR A 52 10.04 -25.19 -2.09
N ILE A 53 8.95 -25.27 -2.83
CA ILE A 53 7.72 -25.96 -2.45
C ILE A 53 7.68 -27.26 -3.24
N ARG A 54 7.75 -28.41 -2.55
CA ARG A 54 7.92 -29.71 -3.21
C ARG A 54 6.66 -30.26 -3.87
N GLU A 55 5.51 -29.93 -3.29
CA GLU A 55 4.18 -30.38 -3.72
C GLU A 55 3.14 -29.30 -3.42
N GLU A 56 1.95 -29.44 -3.94
CA GLU A 56 0.86 -28.48 -3.73
C GLU A 56 0.55 -28.33 -2.23
N PRO A 57 0.61 -27.09 -1.69
CA PRO A 57 0.29 -26.84 -0.29
C PRO A 57 -1.20 -27.10 0.00
N LYS A 58 -1.47 -27.84 1.07
CA LYS A 58 -2.82 -28.14 1.55
C LYS A 58 -3.16 -27.36 2.82
N ARG A 59 -2.15 -26.93 3.56
CA ARG A 59 -2.28 -26.28 4.86
C ARG A 59 -1.46 -24.98 4.87
N ILE A 60 -2.13 -23.88 4.64
CA ILE A 60 -1.50 -22.56 4.51
C ILE A 60 -1.85 -21.72 5.72
N ILE A 61 -0.86 -21.06 6.31
CA ILE A 61 -1.08 -19.95 7.24
C ILE A 61 -0.90 -18.64 6.50
N VAL A 62 -1.85 -17.72 6.67
CA VAL A 62 -1.80 -16.37 6.12
C VAL A 62 -1.58 -15.38 7.26
N ALA A 63 -0.33 -15.01 7.49
CA ALA A 63 0.04 -14.09 8.56
C ALA A 63 -0.21 -12.62 8.19
N ASN A 64 -0.42 -12.32 6.90
CA ASN A 64 -0.75 -10.96 6.45
C ASN A 64 -1.46 -11.01 5.08
N TYR A 65 -2.14 -9.91 4.71
CA TYR A 65 -2.71 -9.70 3.38
C TYR A 65 -3.78 -10.72 2.95
N ILE A 66 -4.68 -11.12 3.88
CA ILE A 66 -5.77 -12.04 3.56
C ILE A 66 -6.64 -11.55 2.39
N ALA A 67 -6.84 -10.24 2.26
CA ALA A 67 -7.58 -9.66 1.14
C ALA A 67 -6.90 -9.96 -0.21
N ASN A 68 -5.56 -9.84 -0.31
CA ASN A 68 -4.81 -10.19 -1.51
C ASN A 68 -4.85 -11.70 -1.80
N TYR A 69 -4.74 -12.51 -0.75
CA TYR A 69 -4.87 -13.97 -0.86
C TYR A 69 -6.22 -14.38 -1.47
N LEU A 70 -7.31 -13.74 -1.02
CA LEU A 70 -8.65 -14.01 -1.53
C LEU A 70 -8.90 -13.38 -2.91
N LEU A 71 -8.37 -12.19 -3.20
CA LEU A 71 -8.47 -11.58 -4.54
C LEU A 71 -7.87 -12.50 -5.61
N VAL A 72 -6.76 -13.17 -5.31
CA VAL A 72 -6.11 -14.10 -6.23
C VAL A 72 -6.79 -15.47 -6.23
N GLY A 73 -7.00 -16.03 -5.04
CA GLY A 73 -7.44 -17.42 -4.88
C GLY A 73 -8.94 -17.63 -4.99
N GLY A 74 -9.74 -16.56 -4.82
CA GLY A 74 -11.20 -16.66 -4.67
C GLY A 74 -11.61 -17.35 -3.36
N SER A 75 -12.92 -17.55 -3.19
CA SER A 75 -13.51 -18.15 -1.98
C SER A 75 -13.00 -19.56 -1.69
N GLY A 76 -12.73 -20.36 -2.71
CA GLY A 76 -12.22 -21.71 -2.57
C GLY A 76 -10.85 -21.82 -1.89
N ALA A 77 -10.04 -20.77 -1.96
CA ALA A 77 -8.71 -20.75 -1.35
C ALA A 77 -8.74 -20.79 0.19
N LEU A 78 -9.87 -20.36 0.83
CA LEU A 78 -10.03 -20.45 2.28
C LEU A 78 -9.97 -21.88 2.82
N GLN A 79 -10.32 -22.87 2.02
CA GLN A 79 -10.28 -24.28 2.43
C GLN A 79 -8.86 -24.76 2.79
N LYS A 80 -7.83 -24.09 2.25
CA LYS A 80 -6.43 -24.36 2.56
C LYS A 80 -5.91 -23.59 3.78
N VAL A 81 -6.65 -22.59 4.30
CA VAL A 81 -6.19 -21.71 5.38
C VAL A 81 -6.43 -22.38 6.73
N VAL A 82 -5.35 -22.72 7.45
CA VAL A 82 -5.38 -23.37 8.75
C VAL A 82 -5.05 -22.44 9.92
N GLY A 83 -4.59 -21.23 9.63
CA GLY A 83 -4.28 -20.20 10.61
C GLY A 83 -4.21 -18.80 9.96
N LEU A 84 -4.61 -17.79 10.71
CA LEU A 84 -4.72 -16.41 10.23
C LEU A 84 -4.34 -15.44 11.33
N THR A 85 -3.66 -14.34 11.02
CA THR A 85 -3.54 -13.20 11.94
C THR A 85 -4.87 -12.45 11.98
N GLN A 86 -5.61 -12.56 13.05
CA GLN A 86 -6.91 -11.90 13.15
C GLN A 86 -7.18 -11.23 14.50
N ASP A 87 -6.28 -11.36 15.48
CA ASP A 87 -6.40 -10.60 16.72
C ASP A 87 -6.41 -9.11 16.39
N HIS A 88 -7.38 -8.37 16.92
CA HIS A 88 -7.59 -6.96 16.63
C HIS A 88 -7.96 -6.59 15.17
N TRP A 89 -8.21 -7.55 14.27
CA TRP A 89 -8.64 -7.24 12.89
C TRP A 89 -9.93 -6.43 12.88
N GLU A 90 -10.95 -6.87 13.65
CA GLU A 90 -12.21 -6.14 13.76
C GLU A 90 -12.04 -4.70 14.26
N SER A 91 -11.21 -4.49 15.28
CA SER A 91 -10.99 -3.14 15.83
C SER A 91 -10.12 -2.24 14.96
N THR A 92 -9.22 -2.84 14.18
CA THR A 92 -8.24 -2.10 13.37
C THR A 92 -8.75 -1.81 11.96
N ARG A 93 -9.58 -2.71 11.40
CA ARG A 93 -10.11 -2.70 10.04
C ARG A 93 -11.58 -3.11 10.01
N THR A 94 -12.41 -2.45 10.80
CA THR A 94 -13.81 -2.84 11.02
C THR A 94 -14.60 -3.00 9.73
N GLY A 95 -14.43 -2.11 8.75
CA GLY A 95 -15.13 -2.19 7.47
C GLY A 95 -14.74 -3.43 6.66
N GLU A 96 -13.45 -3.68 6.53
CA GLU A 96 -12.91 -4.87 5.87
C GLU A 96 -13.36 -6.14 6.59
N TYR A 97 -13.18 -6.22 7.90
CA TYR A 97 -13.60 -7.35 8.72
C TYR A 97 -15.08 -7.70 8.50
N ARG A 98 -15.98 -6.72 8.57
CA ARG A 98 -17.41 -6.92 8.38
C ARG A 98 -17.77 -7.48 7.01
N VAL A 99 -17.15 -6.93 5.97
CA VAL A 99 -17.42 -7.34 4.59
C VAL A 99 -16.90 -8.75 4.34
N PHE A 100 -15.67 -9.05 4.78
CA PHE A 100 -15.06 -10.35 4.55
C PHE A 100 -15.70 -11.45 5.41
N THR A 101 -16.00 -11.21 6.69
CA THR A 101 -16.64 -12.23 7.56
C THR A 101 -18.09 -12.48 7.17
N LYS A 102 -18.79 -11.48 6.62
CA LYS A 102 -20.13 -11.66 6.06
C LYS A 102 -20.10 -12.52 4.80
N ALA A 103 -19.16 -12.28 3.91
CA ALA A 103 -19.00 -13.04 2.67
C ALA A 103 -18.47 -14.46 2.92
N PHE A 104 -17.57 -14.59 3.89
CA PHE A 104 -16.85 -15.82 4.22
C PHE A 104 -16.96 -16.12 5.73
N PRO A 105 -18.13 -16.59 6.23
CA PRO A 105 -18.32 -16.82 7.67
C PRO A 105 -17.30 -17.78 8.29
N GLY A 106 -16.75 -18.71 7.49
CA GLY A 106 -15.70 -19.62 7.93
C GLY A 106 -14.40 -18.94 8.37
N ILE A 107 -14.14 -17.71 7.99
CA ILE A 107 -12.95 -16.95 8.42
C ILE A 107 -12.87 -16.86 9.96
N THR A 108 -13.98 -16.60 10.63
CA THR A 108 -14.03 -16.45 12.09
C THR A 108 -13.75 -17.76 12.85
N GLN A 109 -13.80 -18.90 12.16
CA GLN A 109 -13.49 -20.22 12.72
C GLN A 109 -12.03 -20.62 12.52
N ILE A 110 -11.29 -19.89 11.70
CA ILE A 110 -9.86 -20.15 11.50
C ILE A 110 -9.11 -19.76 12.77
N PRO A 111 -8.22 -20.62 13.31
CA PRO A 111 -7.43 -20.29 14.49
C PRO A 111 -6.59 -19.03 14.30
N SER A 112 -6.62 -18.10 15.27
CA SER A 112 -5.70 -16.98 15.29
C SER A 112 -4.26 -17.42 15.59
N ILE A 113 -3.31 -16.81 14.89
CA ILE A 113 -1.87 -17.02 15.11
C ILE A 113 -1.15 -15.72 15.54
N GLY A 114 -1.90 -14.69 15.92
CA GLY A 114 -1.40 -13.39 16.35
C GLY A 114 -2.22 -12.23 15.82
N GLY A 115 -1.76 -11.02 16.07
CA GLY A 115 -2.47 -9.79 15.72
C GLY A 115 -2.38 -9.43 14.24
N TYR A 116 -3.44 -8.79 13.76
CA TYR A 116 -3.55 -8.33 12.37
C TYR A 116 -2.47 -7.31 11.99
N HIS A 117 -2.03 -6.51 12.95
CA HIS A 117 -0.95 -5.54 12.80
C HIS A 117 0.18 -5.75 13.80
N ASP A 118 0.10 -6.79 14.61
CA ASP A 118 1.16 -7.09 15.56
C ASP A 118 2.30 -7.79 14.83
N ASP A 119 3.51 -7.36 15.13
CA ASP A 119 4.71 -7.97 14.56
C ASP A 119 5.04 -9.34 15.18
N ILE A 120 4.32 -9.77 16.24
CA ILE A 120 4.64 -10.97 16.99
C ILE A 120 3.75 -12.14 16.57
N LEU A 121 4.36 -13.21 16.06
CA LEU A 121 3.68 -14.46 15.73
C LEU A 121 3.64 -15.41 16.92
N ASN A 122 2.51 -16.08 17.12
CA ASN A 122 2.39 -17.17 18.07
C ASN A 122 2.99 -18.46 17.50
N THR A 123 4.28 -18.66 17.72
CA THR A 123 5.05 -19.79 17.17
C THR A 123 4.52 -21.16 17.60
N GLU A 124 4.10 -21.31 18.87
CA GLU A 124 3.55 -22.57 19.37
C GLU A 124 2.25 -22.93 18.66
N ARG A 125 1.38 -21.93 18.47
CA ARG A 125 0.13 -22.11 17.74
C ARG A 125 0.39 -22.51 16.29
N ILE A 126 1.34 -21.84 15.61
CA ILE A 126 1.72 -22.17 14.24
C ILE A 126 2.21 -23.62 14.16
N LEU A 127 3.12 -24.05 15.03
CA LEU A 127 3.62 -25.43 15.08
C LEU A 127 2.49 -26.44 15.30
N SER A 128 1.55 -26.15 16.21
CA SER A 128 0.41 -27.04 16.51
C SER A 128 -0.51 -27.24 15.30
N LEU A 129 -0.62 -26.22 14.45
CA LEU A 129 -1.45 -26.27 13.24
C LEU A 129 -0.80 -27.07 12.09
N LYS A 130 0.48 -27.42 12.19
CA LYS A 130 1.24 -28.21 11.20
C LYS A 130 1.01 -27.71 9.76
N PRO A 131 1.32 -26.44 9.45
CA PRO A 131 1.17 -25.92 8.09
C PRO A 131 2.28 -26.42 7.17
N ASP A 132 1.98 -26.52 5.89
CA ASP A 132 2.98 -26.73 4.84
C ASP A 132 3.72 -25.42 4.52
N VAL A 133 2.95 -24.31 4.52
CA VAL A 133 3.41 -22.98 4.13
C VAL A 133 2.93 -21.95 5.13
N LEU A 134 3.81 -21.00 5.46
CA LEU A 134 3.51 -19.74 6.14
C LEU A 134 3.76 -18.59 5.17
N LEU A 135 2.69 -17.89 4.77
CA LEU A 135 2.78 -16.61 4.07
C LEU A 135 2.91 -15.50 5.12
N ILE A 136 3.98 -14.71 5.04
CA ILE A 136 4.29 -13.66 6.02
C ILE A 136 4.61 -12.34 5.32
N GLY A 137 4.15 -11.23 5.88
CA GLY A 137 4.50 -9.91 5.39
C GLY A 137 5.96 -9.54 5.72
N ARG A 138 6.58 -8.72 4.89
CA ARG A 138 7.98 -8.32 5.00
C ARG A 138 8.34 -7.73 6.37
N THR A 139 7.52 -6.84 6.91
CA THR A 139 7.73 -6.21 8.22
C THR A 139 7.66 -7.23 9.36
N GLN A 140 6.67 -8.13 9.31
CA GLN A 140 6.55 -9.22 10.29
C GLN A 140 7.72 -10.21 10.18
N PHE A 141 8.18 -10.52 8.97
CA PHE A 141 9.36 -11.35 8.76
C PHE A 141 10.59 -10.76 9.44
N ALA A 142 10.86 -9.46 9.24
CA ALA A 142 11.98 -8.77 9.87
C ALA A 142 11.88 -8.81 11.41
N ALA A 143 10.71 -8.57 11.98
CA ALA A 143 10.47 -8.60 13.42
C ALA A 143 10.54 -10.01 14.05
N ASN A 144 10.38 -11.08 13.25
CA ASN A 144 10.30 -12.47 13.73
C ASN A 144 11.44 -13.37 13.23
N SER A 145 12.58 -12.84 12.84
CA SER A 145 13.67 -13.61 12.21
C SER A 145 14.07 -14.89 12.95
N GLN A 146 14.20 -14.84 14.29
CA GLN A 146 14.51 -16.01 15.10
C GLN A 146 13.37 -17.04 15.12
N ARG A 147 12.12 -16.60 15.19
CA ARG A 147 10.94 -17.47 15.15
C ARG A 147 10.77 -18.12 13.79
N VAL A 148 11.02 -17.38 12.72
CA VAL A 148 11.02 -17.91 11.35
C VAL A 148 12.04 -19.03 11.20
N ASN A 149 13.26 -18.85 11.68
CA ASN A 149 14.30 -19.89 11.67
C ASN A 149 13.85 -21.18 12.41
N LEU A 150 13.12 -21.02 13.54
CA LEU A 150 12.58 -22.17 14.26
C LEU A 150 11.50 -22.90 13.44
N LEU A 151 10.59 -22.17 12.81
CA LEU A 151 9.53 -22.72 11.97
C LEU A 151 10.09 -23.46 10.75
N GLU A 152 11.11 -22.90 10.10
CA GLU A 152 11.79 -23.53 8.96
C GLU A 152 12.52 -24.83 9.36
N ARG A 153 13.16 -24.85 10.54
CA ARG A 153 13.76 -26.09 11.09
C ARG A 153 12.71 -27.16 11.38
N ALA A 154 11.49 -26.75 11.74
CA ALA A 154 10.36 -27.66 11.90
C ALA A 154 9.74 -28.14 10.57
N GLY A 155 10.31 -27.74 9.43
CA GLY A 155 9.88 -28.15 8.09
C GLY A 155 8.85 -27.27 7.42
N ILE A 156 8.40 -26.18 8.06
CA ILE A 156 7.43 -25.24 7.50
C ILE A 156 8.14 -24.37 6.44
N ARG A 157 7.54 -24.23 5.27
CA ARG A 157 8.06 -23.33 4.23
C ARG A 157 7.56 -21.91 4.45
N VAL A 158 8.48 -21.00 4.76
CA VAL A 158 8.15 -19.57 4.96
C VAL A 158 8.36 -18.83 3.65
N ILE A 159 7.34 -18.09 3.23
CA ILE A 159 7.33 -17.27 2.01
C ILE A 159 7.05 -15.84 2.42
N VAL A 160 7.94 -14.92 2.06
CA VAL A 160 7.76 -13.51 2.32
C VAL A 160 7.11 -12.83 1.13
N ILE A 161 6.01 -12.12 1.40
CA ILE A 161 5.29 -11.30 0.43
C ILE A 161 5.23 -9.85 0.92
N ASP A 162 5.10 -8.89 0.01
CA ASP A 162 5.07 -7.47 0.39
C ASP A 162 4.16 -6.65 -0.51
N TYR A 163 3.22 -5.97 0.15
CA TYR A 163 2.37 -4.93 -0.44
C TYR A 163 2.50 -3.60 0.34
N HIS A 164 3.44 -3.51 1.29
CA HIS A 164 3.57 -2.36 2.18
C HIS A 164 4.59 -1.33 1.67
N ALA A 165 5.63 -1.78 1.00
CA ALA A 165 6.69 -0.89 0.51
C ALA A 165 6.27 -0.04 -0.71
N MET A 166 5.05 -0.21 -1.23
CA MET A 166 4.52 0.50 -2.42
C MET A 166 5.43 0.38 -3.65
N LYS A 167 6.10 -0.77 -3.79
CA LYS A 167 6.97 -1.09 -4.92
C LYS A 167 6.24 -2.01 -5.89
N LEU A 168 6.13 -1.61 -7.15
CA LEU A 168 5.44 -2.39 -8.18
C LEU A 168 5.98 -3.81 -8.28
N GLU A 169 7.31 -3.98 -8.28
CA GLU A 169 7.96 -5.28 -8.35
C GLU A 169 7.58 -6.21 -7.20
N ASN A 170 7.43 -5.68 -5.96
CA ASN A 170 7.01 -6.46 -4.81
C ASN A 170 5.54 -6.87 -4.90
N HIS A 171 4.65 -5.94 -5.30
CA HIS A 171 3.23 -6.23 -5.51
C HIS A 171 3.03 -7.33 -6.56
N VAL A 172 3.69 -7.20 -7.72
CA VAL A 172 3.59 -8.16 -8.81
C VAL A 172 4.16 -9.52 -8.41
N LEU A 173 5.37 -9.55 -7.82
CA LEU A 173 6.00 -10.80 -7.37
C LEU A 173 5.12 -11.50 -6.34
N SER A 174 4.63 -10.78 -5.32
CA SER A 174 3.75 -11.33 -4.29
C SER A 174 2.47 -11.91 -4.88
N THR A 175 1.83 -11.19 -5.81
CA THR A 175 0.59 -11.64 -6.46
C THR A 175 0.82 -12.87 -7.33
N ARG A 176 1.92 -12.92 -8.08
CA ARG A 176 2.32 -14.09 -8.86
C ARG A 176 2.58 -15.29 -7.96
N ILE A 177 3.31 -15.12 -6.86
CA ILE A 177 3.54 -16.19 -5.87
C ILE A 177 2.20 -16.75 -5.39
N LEU A 178 1.24 -15.89 -5.02
CA LEU A 178 -0.10 -16.34 -4.62
C LEU A 178 -0.78 -17.11 -5.76
N GLY A 179 -0.73 -16.63 -7.00
CA GLY A 179 -1.29 -17.34 -8.17
C GLY A 179 -0.73 -18.74 -8.33
N ARG A 180 0.59 -18.89 -8.25
CA ARG A 180 1.29 -20.19 -8.37
C ARG A 180 0.91 -21.15 -7.25
N LEU A 181 0.89 -20.69 -6.00
CA LEU A 181 0.57 -21.49 -4.82
C LEU A 181 -0.89 -21.98 -4.81
N LEU A 182 -1.78 -21.17 -5.38
CA LEU A 182 -3.22 -21.44 -5.34
C LEU A 182 -3.77 -22.06 -6.63
N GLY A 183 -2.91 -22.27 -7.64
CA GLY A 183 -3.35 -22.77 -8.95
C GLY A 183 -4.25 -21.78 -9.71
N ARG A 184 -4.02 -20.48 -9.49
CA ARG A 184 -4.81 -19.38 -10.04
C ARG A 184 -3.91 -18.38 -10.78
N ASP A 185 -3.08 -18.90 -11.68
CA ASP A 185 -2.15 -18.08 -12.49
C ASP A 185 -2.90 -17.02 -13.30
N ASP A 186 -4.01 -17.38 -13.90
CA ASP A 186 -4.87 -16.52 -14.69
C ASP A 186 -5.35 -15.29 -13.89
N ALA A 187 -5.84 -15.52 -12.68
CA ALA A 187 -6.32 -14.45 -11.79
C ALA A 187 -5.16 -13.57 -11.30
N GLY A 188 -4.05 -14.19 -10.89
CA GLY A 188 -2.84 -13.48 -10.48
C GLY A 188 -2.27 -12.60 -11.60
N GLU A 189 -2.11 -13.15 -12.82
CA GLU A 189 -1.59 -12.39 -13.96
C GLU A 189 -2.56 -11.29 -14.43
N ALA A 190 -3.88 -11.50 -14.33
CA ALA A 190 -4.85 -10.45 -14.65
C ALA A 190 -4.73 -9.25 -13.70
N LEU A 191 -4.64 -9.49 -12.39
CA LEU A 191 -4.43 -8.44 -11.38
C LEU A 191 -3.07 -7.74 -11.57
N CYS A 192 -2.01 -8.50 -11.83
CA CYS A 192 -0.69 -7.93 -12.12
C CYS A 192 -0.71 -7.03 -13.35
N ARG A 193 -1.35 -7.47 -14.43
CA ARG A 193 -1.46 -6.70 -15.66
C ARG A 193 -2.22 -5.39 -15.43
N GLU A 194 -3.38 -5.44 -14.76
CA GLU A 194 -4.14 -4.22 -14.42
C GLU A 194 -3.27 -3.22 -13.63
N CYS A 195 -2.48 -3.69 -12.68
CA CYS A 195 -1.60 -2.85 -11.87
C CYS A 195 -0.46 -2.25 -12.71
N ILE A 196 0.24 -3.07 -13.49
CA ILE A 196 1.37 -2.64 -14.35
C ILE A 196 0.91 -1.61 -15.38
N GLU A 197 -0.15 -1.94 -16.14
CA GLU A 197 -0.68 -1.06 -17.18
C GLU A 197 -1.22 0.24 -16.58
N GLY A 198 -1.92 0.16 -15.44
CA GLY A 198 -2.47 1.32 -14.76
C GLY A 198 -1.40 2.28 -14.25
N LEU A 199 -0.36 1.77 -13.59
CA LEU A 199 0.75 2.60 -13.12
C LEU A 199 1.58 3.15 -14.30
N SER A 200 1.84 2.36 -15.34
CA SER A 200 2.54 2.80 -16.54
C SER A 200 1.80 3.93 -17.26
N GLU A 201 0.47 3.84 -17.34
CA GLU A 201 -0.34 4.89 -17.94
C GLU A 201 -0.33 6.18 -17.10
N ILE A 202 -0.37 6.06 -15.76
CA ILE A 202 -0.23 7.22 -14.86
C ILE A 202 1.12 7.91 -15.10
N ASP A 203 2.21 7.14 -15.09
CA ASP A 203 3.57 7.67 -15.29
C ASP A 203 3.70 8.33 -16.67
N ARG A 204 3.17 7.71 -17.72
CA ARG A 204 3.18 8.25 -19.07
C ARG A 204 2.45 9.60 -19.18
N ARG A 205 1.23 9.68 -18.59
CA ARG A 205 0.46 10.95 -18.61
C ARG A 205 1.17 12.04 -17.84
N ILE A 206 1.71 11.76 -16.66
CA ILE A 206 2.43 12.75 -15.83
C ILE A 206 3.72 13.18 -16.52
N SER A 207 4.48 12.26 -17.12
CA SER A 207 5.72 12.59 -17.82
C SER A 207 5.50 13.54 -19.01
N ALA A 208 4.34 13.47 -19.65
CA ALA A 208 3.97 14.36 -20.74
C ALA A 208 3.58 15.79 -20.29
N LEU A 209 3.40 16.03 -18.99
CA LEU A 209 3.01 17.33 -18.46
C LEU A 209 4.23 18.27 -18.33
N PRO A 210 4.05 19.59 -18.57
CA PRO A 210 5.09 20.56 -18.32
C PRO A 210 5.43 20.66 -16.83
N SER A 211 6.69 20.91 -16.51
CA SER A 211 7.16 21.03 -15.12
C SER A 211 6.44 22.13 -14.33
N SER A 212 5.91 23.14 -15.00
CA SER A 212 5.20 24.27 -14.37
C SER A 212 3.88 23.88 -13.67
N VAL A 213 3.28 22.73 -14.03
CA VAL A 213 2.04 22.25 -13.40
C VAL A 213 2.28 21.17 -12.36
N LYS A 214 3.55 20.77 -12.17
CA LYS A 214 3.95 19.73 -11.20
C LYS A 214 4.31 20.35 -9.84
N HIS A 215 4.50 19.50 -8.84
CA HIS A 215 4.97 19.88 -7.49
C HIS A 215 4.06 20.85 -6.71
N ARG A 216 2.73 20.83 -6.99
CA ARG A 216 1.80 21.54 -6.11
C ARG A 216 2.00 21.06 -4.67
N THR A 217 2.09 22.01 -3.74
CA THR A 217 2.34 21.70 -2.33
C THR A 217 1.17 20.96 -1.70
N CYS A 218 1.44 19.87 -0.98
CA CYS A 218 0.37 19.12 -0.33
C CYS A 218 0.73 18.67 1.08
N TYR A 219 -0.30 18.56 1.89
CA TYR A 219 -0.27 17.95 3.21
C TYR A 219 -1.14 16.70 3.22
N MET A 220 -0.54 15.57 3.58
CA MET A 220 -1.23 14.31 3.79
C MET A 220 -1.08 13.87 5.25
N GLU A 221 -2.20 13.57 5.92
CA GLU A 221 -2.16 12.98 7.27
C GLU A 221 -3.14 11.83 7.44
N LEU A 222 -2.86 10.94 8.38
CA LEU A 222 -3.78 9.91 8.84
C LEU A 222 -4.75 10.52 9.86
N GLY A 223 -6.04 10.55 9.52
CA GLY A 223 -7.10 11.17 10.32
C GLY A 223 -7.64 10.31 11.47
N ASN A 224 -6.84 9.40 11.99
CA ASN A 224 -7.25 8.46 13.06
C ASN A 224 -7.43 9.11 14.43
N LEU A 225 -6.85 10.28 14.66
CA LEU A 225 -6.94 11.03 15.93
C LEU A 225 -8.03 12.11 15.92
N GLY A 226 -8.76 12.24 14.79
CA GLY A 226 -9.76 13.29 14.60
C GLY A 226 -9.16 14.70 14.38
N PRO A 227 -10.01 15.73 14.14
CA PRO A 227 -9.54 17.07 13.77
C PRO A 227 -8.85 17.82 14.91
N GLY A 228 -9.01 17.40 16.16
CA GLY A 228 -8.36 18.03 17.32
C GLY A 228 -6.87 17.78 17.44
N GLN A 229 -6.35 16.77 16.75
CA GLN A 229 -4.95 16.36 16.79
C GLN A 229 -4.41 16.15 15.38
N TYR A 230 -3.08 16.23 15.22
CA TYR A 230 -2.40 15.98 13.96
C TYR A 230 -1.91 14.53 13.95
N GLY A 231 -2.39 13.77 12.99
CA GLY A 231 -1.96 12.38 12.79
C GLY A 231 -0.66 12.27 12.00
N ASN A 232 -0.22 11.04 11.78
CA ASN A 232 1.00 10.79 11.04
C ASN A 232 0.90 11.23 9.58
N SER A 233 1.92 11.93 9.12
CA SER A 233 2.27 12.14 7.72
C SER A 233 3.31 11.09 7.29
N TYR A 234 3.58 11.02 6.00
CA TYR A 234 4.41 9.97 5.39
C TYR A 234 5.54 10.60 4.58
N ASN A 235 6.78 10.12 4.76
CA ASN A 235 7.86 10.52 3.88
C ASN A 235 7.78 9.77 2.53
N ALA A 236 8.66 10.14 1.60
CA ALA A 236 8.67 9.61 0.23
C ALA A 236 8.89 8.10 0.10
N THR A 237 9.21 7.38 1.17
CA THR A 237 9.63 5.97 1.09
C THR A 237 8.51 4.99 1.36
N ILE A 238 7.33 5.46 1.86
CA ILE A 238 6.28 4.57 2.34
C ILE A 238 4.87 5.08 2.07
N LEU A 239 3.95 4.16 1.78
CA LEU A 239 2.50 4.37 1.66
C LEU A 239 2.12 5.65 0.88
N TRP A 240 1.35 6.54 1.47
CA TRP A 240 0.89 7.78 0.83
C TRP A 240 2.04 8.67 0.35
N GLY A 241 3.15 8.73 1.09
CA GLY A 241 4.32 9.50 0.69
C GLY A 241 4.97 8.95 -0.58
N ALA A 242 5.05 7.63 -0.72
CA ALA A 242 5.55 6.98 -1.93
C ALA A 242 4.63 7.24 -3.14
N ILE A 243 3.30 7.21 -2.93
CA ILE A 243 2.31 7.55 -3.95
C ILE A 243 2.47 9.02 -4.38
N LEU A 244 2.53 9.95 -3.43
CA LEU A 244 2.68 11.38 -3.71
C LEU A 244 3.98 11.66 -4.47
N LYS A 245 5.08 11.00 -4.10
CA LYS A 245 6.34 11.09 -4.84
C LYS A 245 6.21 10.59 -6.28
N ARG A 246 5.55 9.44 -6.49
CA ARG A 246 5.35 8.87 -7.83
C ARG A 246 4.61 9.81 -8.75
N ILE A 247 3.59 10.51 -8.26
CA ILE A 247 2.82 11.47 -9.03
C ILE A 247 3.45 12.87 -9.06
N GLU A 248 4.68 13.04 -8.62
CA GLU A 248 5.39 14.31 -8.55
C GLU A 248 4.65 15.42 -7.78
N ALA A 249 3.94 15.06 -6.72
CA ALA A 249 3.31 16.02 -5.81
C ALA A 249 4.34 16.59 -4.83
N GLY A 250 4.21 17.87 -4.48
CA GLY A 250 5.09 18.56 -3.53
C GLY A 250 4.72 18.29 -2.06
N SER A 251 4.86 17.04 -1.59
CA SER A 251 4.53 16.70 -0.20
C SER A 251 5.43 17.43 0.80
N ILE A 252 4.82 18.15 1.76
CA ILE A 252 5.58 18.87 2.81
C ILE A 252 6.30 17.95 3.79
N SER A 253 5.94 16.66 3.83
CA SER A 253 6.60 15.62 4.63
C SER A 253 7.58 14.74 3.84
N GLU A 254 7.79 14.98 2.55
CA GLU A 254 8.58 14.12 1.67
C GLU A 254 9.97 13.78 2.21
N LYS A 255 10.64 14.76 2.81
CA LYS A 255 12.03 14.65 3.30
C LYS A 255 12.13 14.42 4.80
N ASN A 256 11.04 14.07 5.49
CA ASN A 256 11.12 13.72 6.89
C ASN A 256 12.04 12.53 7.11
N ALA A 257 12.83 12.57 8.18
CA ALA A 257 13.77 11.50 8.50
C ALA A 257 13.05 10.18 8.80
N GLU A 258 11.97 10.27 9.58
CA GLU A 258 11.17 9.11 9.94
C GLU A 258 10.10 8.81 8.88
N PRO A 259 9.86 7.53 8.56
CA PRO A 259 8.82 7.12 7.63
C PRO A 259 7.42 7.63 8.00
N TYR A 260 7.14 7.67 9.30
CA TYR A 260 5.89 8.17 9.89
C TYR A 260 6.19 9.24 10.94
N SER A 261 5.59 10.41 10.81
CA SER A 261 5.70 11.44 11.84
C SER A 261 4.52 12.41 11.76
N ALA A 262 3.96 12.76 12.91
CA ALA A 262 3.04 13.88 12.98
C ALA A 262 3.80 15.20 12.75
N LEU A 263 3.19 16.09 11.97
CA LEU A 263 3.71 17.45 11.78
C LEU A 263 3.08 18.39 12.79
N THR A 264 3.84 19.40 13.21
CA THR A 264 3.25 20.43 14.09
C THR A 264 2.30 21.32 13.30
N ARG A 265 1.29 21.86 13.99
CA ARG A 265 0.32 22.81 13.41
C ARG A 265 1.03 23.99 12.75
N GLU A 266 2.00 24.57 13.42
CA GLU A 266 2.78 25.71 12.97
C GLU A 266 3.52 25.41 11.67
N PHE A 267 4.10 24.21 11.57
CA PHE A 267 4.80 23.77 10.36
C PHE A 267 3.81 23.65 9.19
N VAL A 268 2.68 22.96 9.38
CA VAL A 268 1.66 22.82 8.31
C VAL A 268 1.17 24.17 7.83
N ILE A 269 0.85 25.10 8.76
CA ILE A 269 0.37 26.44 8.42
C ILE A 269 1.45 27.23 7.67
N SER A 270 2.71 27.15 8.11
CA SER A 270 3.83 27.88 7.47
C SER A 270 4.12 27.39 6.04
N ARG A 271 3.83 26.12 5.75
CA ARG A 271 3.98 25.55 4.41
C ARG A 271 2.84 25.87 3.46
N ALA A 272 1.71 26.37 4.01
CA ALA A 272 0.54 26.81 3.25
C ALA A 272 0.15 25.85 2.10
N PRO A 273 -0.15 24.56 2.39
CA PRO A 273 -0.39 23.57 1.35
C PRO A 273 -1.57 23.96 0.44
N GLU A 274 -1.39 23.72 -0.86
CA GLU A 274 -2.41 23.94 -1.90
C GLU A 274 -3.41 22.80 -1.97
N VAL A 275 -3.03 21.62 -1.48
CA VAL A 275 -3.86 20.40 -1.43
C VAL A 275 -3.75 19.80 -0.04
N VAL A 276 -4.88 19.41 0.56
CA VAL A 276 -4.93 18.65 1.81
C VAL A 276 -5.61 17.32 1.57
N ILE A 277 -5.00 16.24 2.05
CA ILE A 277 -5.51 14.88 1.94
C ILE A 277 -5.58 14.26 3.34
N ILE A 278 -6.75 13.76 3.73
CA ILE A 278 -6.97 13.09 5.01
C ILE A 278 -7.21 11.60 4.76
N GLY A 279 -6.29 10.78 5.23
CA GLY A 279 -6.44 9.32 5.19
C GLY A 279 -7.38 8.85 6.29
N GLY A 280 -8.38 8.07 5.93
CA GLY A 280 -9.35 7.52 6.85
C GLY A 280 -9.41 5.99 6.80
N SER A 281 -10.06 5.39 7.78
CA SER A 281 -10.51 4.00 7.75
C SER A 281 -11.68 3.86 8.71
N LEU A 282 -12.38 2.75 8.67
CA LEU A 282 -13.35 2.43 9.70
C LEU A 282 -12.63 1.65 10.81
N TRP A 283 -12.16 2.38 11.83
CA TRP A 283 -11.57 1.78 13.04
C TRP A 283 -12.64 1.54 14.10
N GLY A 284 -12.50 0.47 14.87
CA GLY A 284 -13.43 0.10 15.93
C GLY A 284 -13.22 0.83 17.27
N ASN A 285 -12.12 1.56 17.42
CA ASN A 285 -11.86 2.38 18.58
C ASN A 285 -12.50 3.76 18.42
N ASP A 286 -13.31 4.15 19.37
CA ASP A 286 -14.17 5.32 19.32
C ASP A 286 -13.45 6.66 19.58
N HIS A 287 -12.61 7.09 18.65
CA HIS A 287 -12.41 8.52 18.50
C HIS A 287 -13.58 9.06 17.65
N ALA A 288 -14.54 9.70 18.29
CA ALA A 288 -15.83 10.08 17.69
C ALA A 288 -15.71 10.85 16.36
N ASP A 289 -14.60 11.61 16.19
CA ASP A 289 -14.38 12.50 15.06
C ASP A 289 -13.28 12.03 14.09
N GLN A 290 -12.81 10.80 14.23
CA GLN A 290 -11.82 10.23 13.29
C GLN A 290 -12.35 10.21 11.86
N MET A 291 -11.46 10.35 10.88
CA MET A 291 -11.82 10.24 9.47
C MET A 291 -12.22 8.79 9.14
N ARG A 292 -13.48 8.59 8.76
CA ARG A 292 -13.98 7.27 8.36
C ARG A 292 -14.04 7.18 6.85
N MET A 293 -13.43 6.14 6.30
CA MET A 293 -13.39 5.81 4.88
C MET A 293 -13.42 4.30 4.70
N GLY A 294 -13.63 3.85 3.47
CA GLY A 294 -13.54 2.45 3.07
C GLY A 294 -14.88 1.72 3.07
N PHE A 295 -14.80 0.42 3.14
CA PHE A 295 -15.98 -0.46 3.10
C PHE A 295 -17.04 -0.07 4.12
N THR A 296 -18.30 -0.15 3.73
CA THR A 296 -19.50 0.13 4.54
C THR A 296 -19.65 1.57 5.06
N VAL A 297 -18.72 2.46 4.73
CA VAL A 297 -18.82 3.87 5.11
C VAL A 297 -19.69 4.63 4.12
N GLU A 298 -20.74 5.25 4.63
CA GLU A 298 -21.63 6.07 3.81
C GLU A 298 -21.00 7.43 3.49
N ARG A 299 -21.12 7.85 2.23
CA ARG A 299 -20.51 9.09 1.72
C ARG A 299 -20.88 10.35 2.53
N PRO A 300 -22.15 10.55 2.99
CA PRO A 300 -22.50 11.71 3.84
C PRO A 300 -21.77 11.72 5.20
N ASP A 301 -21.53 10.55 5.84
CA ASP A 301 -20.76 10.49 7.09
C ASP A 301 -19.28 10.84 6.85
N ALA A 302 -18.67 10.27 5.80
CA ALA A 302 -17.31 10.61 5.41
C ALA A 302 -17.15 12.11 5.10
N LEU A 303 -18.08 12.69 4.38
CA LEU A 303 -18.08 14.12 4.02
C LEU A 303 -18.19 15.01 5.25
N LYS A 304 -19.10 14.70 6.17
CA LYS A 304 -19.25 15.42 7.44
C LYS A 304 -17.96 15.42 8.25
N ARG A 305 -17.26 14.27 8.29
CA ARG A 305 -15.97 14.15 8.99
C ARG A 305 -14.87 14.93 8.30
N LEU A 306 -14.78 14.83 6.97
CA LEU A 306 -13.83 15.61 6.18
C LEU A 306 -14.01 17.11 6.40
N GLN A 307 -15.27 17.57 6.51
CA GLN A 307 -15.61 18.95 6.86
C GLN A 307 -15.09 19.34 8.25
N GLY A 308 -15.13 18.42 9.22
CA GLY A 308 -14.53 18.64 10.56
C GLY A 308 -13.04 18.95 10.48
N PHE A 309 -12.27 18.19 9.68
CA PHE A 309 -10.85 18.45 9.46
C PHE A 309 -10.61 19.79 8.75
N ARG A 310 -11.42 20.10 7.72
CA ARG A 310 -11.34 21.38 7.00
C ARG A 310 -11.54 22.60 7.94
N ASN A 311 -12.36 22.44 8.96
CA ASN A 311 -12.72 23.50 9.91
C ASN A 311 -11.73 23.62 11.10
N ARG A 312 -10.56 23.02 11.04
CA ARG A 312 -9.51 23.17 12.07
C ARG A 312 -9.18 24.64 12.32
N PRO A 313 -8.93 25.04 13.60
CA PRO A 313 -8.51 26.39 13.92
C PRO A 313 -7.31 26.85 13.09
N LEU A 314 -7.37 28.07 12.58
CA LEU A 314 -6.36 28.73 11.74
C LEU A 314 -6.22 28.20 10.30
N TRP A 315 -6.93 27.13 9.92
CA TRP A 315 -6.86 26.57 8.57
C TRP A 315 -7.66 27.33 7.53
N GLN A 316 -8.58 28.23 7.97
CA GLN A 316 -9.39 29.05 7.05
C GLN A 316 -8.55 29.89 6.06
N ASN A 317 -7.28 30.15 6.38
CA ASN A 317 -6.35 30.89 5.52
C ASN A 317 -5.51 30.03 4.60
N LEU A 318 -5.51 28.69 4.75
CA LEU A 318 -4.77 27.80 3.89
C LEU A 318 -5.29 27.87 2.45
N PRO A 319 -4.41 27.88 1.43
CA PRO A 319 -4.82 27.81 0.03
C PRO A 319 -5.79 26.65 -0.24
N ALA A 320 -5.48 25.44 0.23
CA ALA A 320 -6.33 24.27 0.06
C ALA A 320 -7.77 24.46 0.58
N VAL A 321 -7.95 25.20 1.69
CA VAL A 321 -9.28 25.45 2.26
C VAL A 321 -10.03 26.49 1.44
N LYS A 322 -9.34 27.55 0.99
CA LYS A 322 -9.94 28.63 0.17
C LYS A 322 -10.39 28.14 -1.21
N THR A 323 -9.66 27.20 -1.78
CA THR A 323 -9.93 26.66 -3.13
C THR A 323 -10.73 25.37 -3.11
N ASN A 324 -11.09 24.84 -1.92
CA ASN A 324 -11.75 23.55 -1.73
C ASN A 324 -10.92 22.35 -2.30
N GLU A 325 -9.58 22.45 -2.25
CA GLU A 325 -8.67 21.38 -2.60
C GLU A 325 -8.44 20.47 -1.38
N PHE A 326 -9.51 19.85 -0.90
CA PHE A 326 -9.57 19.09 0.34
C PHE A 326 -10.19 17.72 0.09
N TYR A 327 -9.47 16.63 0.39
CA TYR A 327 -9.79 15.28 -0.05
C TYR A 327 -9.70 14.26 1.07
N GLY A 328 -10.54 13.22 0.99
CA GLY A 328 -10.49 12.02 1.82
C GLY A 328 -10.09 10.80 1.01
N VAL A 329 -9.26 9.92 1.60
CA VAL A 329 -8.85 8.66 0.97
C VAL A 329 -8.90 7.50 1.97
N ASP A 330 -9.28 6.32 1.51
CA ASP A 330 -9.29 5.14 2.39
C ASP A 330 -7.87 4.57 2.58
N HIS A 331 -7.36 4.72 3.79
CA HIS A 331 -6.09 4.11 4.20
C HIS A 331 -6.21 2.59 4.39
N GLY A 332 -7.43 2.10 4.62
CA GLY A 332 -7.72 0.70 4.82
C GLY A 332 -7.37 -0.17 3.63
N SER A 333 -7.66 0.29 2.43
CA SER A 333 -7.47 -0.46 1.19
C SER A 333 -6.07 -0.35 0.59
N LEU A 334 -5.13 0.38 1.22
CA LEU A 334 -3.71 0.29 0.85
C LEU A 334 -3.13 -1.09 1.20
N ARG A 335 -1.95 -1.37 0.70
CA ARG A 335 -1.25 -2.65 0.85
C ARG A 335 -1.93 -3.79 0.09
N SER A 336 -2.36 -3.48 -1.11
CA SER A 336 -3.05 -4.41 -2.00
C SER A 336 -2.59 -4.25 -3.43
N ILE A 337 -2.69 -5.32 -4.24
CA ILE A 337 -2.43 -5.26 -5.68
C ILE A 337 -3.34 -4.25 -6.40
N VAL A 338 -4.47 -3.87 -5.78
CA VAL A 338 -5.43 -2.92 -6.34
C VAL A 338 -5.23 -1.48 -5.87
N ASP A 339 -4.29 -1.22 -4.96
CA ASP A 339 -4.08 0.10 -4.35
C ASP A 339 -3.53 1.17 -5.31
N TRP A 340 -3.03 0.77 -6.49
CA TRP A 340 -2.67 1.69 -7.56
C TRP A 340 -3.83 2.59 -8.02
N ARG A 341 -5.09 2.20 -7.71
CA ARG A 341 -6.27 3.03 -7.96
C ARG A 341 -6.24 4.32 -7.14
N PHE A 342 -5.65 4.30 -5.95
CA PHE A 342 -5.41 5.52 -5.16
C PHE A 342 -4.34 6.41 -5.78
N THR A 343 -3.32 5.81 -6.42
CA THR A 343 -2.36 6.58 -7.23
C THR A 343 -3.07 7.28 -8.39
N GLN A 344 -3.97 6.58 -9.08
CA GLN A 344 -4.78 7.14 -10.16
C GLN A 344 -5.70 8.27 -9.66
N TYR A 345 -6.34 8.09 -8.49
CA TYR A 345 -7.18 9.12 -7.88
C TYR A 345 -6.38 10.37 -7.54
N LEU A 346 -5.25 10.23 -6.86
CA LEU A 346 -4.42 11.37 -6.52
C LEU A 346 -3.83 12.03 -7.78
N ALA A 347 -3.49 11.26 -8.81
CA ALA A 347 -3.11 11.84 -10.10
C ALA A 347 -4.25 12.70 -10.71
N LYS A 348 -5.51 12.25 -10.61
CA LYS A 348 -6.68 13.05 -11.03
C LYS A 348 -6.84 14.31 -10.18
N VAL A 349 -6.58 14.25 -8.86
CA VAL A 349 -6.61 15.42 -7.96
C VAL A 349 -5.57 16.46 -8.35
N PHE A 350 -4.34 16.03 -8.64
CA PHE A 350 -3.24 16.93 -8.95
C PHE A 350 -3.24 17.43 -10.41
N TYR A 351 -3.74 16.61 -11.34
CA TYR A 351 -3.72 16.84 -12.78
C TYR A 351 -5.10 16.55 -13.42
N PRO A 352 -6.16 17.30 -13.04
CA PRO A 352 -7.54 16.95 -13.38
C PRO A 352 -7.78 16.84 -14.91
N GLU A 353 -7.18 17.72 -15.72
CA GLU A 353 -7.35 17.67 -17.17
C GLU A 353 -6.70 16.44 -17.82
N ALA A 354 -5.54 16.01 -17.29
CA ALA A 354 -4.84 14.83 -17.81
C ALA A 354 -5.52 13.51 -17.42
N PHE A 355 -6.36 13.53 -16.40
CA PHE A 355 -7.07 12.35 -15.88
C PHE A 355 -8.59 12.53 -15.80
N LYS A 356 -9.17 13.44 -16.62
CA LYS A 356 -10.61 13.72 -16.63
C LYS A 356 -11.48 12.51 -16.95
N ASP A 357 -10.96 11.57 -17.73
CA ASP A 357 -11.58 10.32 -18.15
C ASP A 357 -11.47 9.20 -17.09
N ALA A 358 -10.68 9.40 -16.04
CA ALA A 358 -10.47 8.39 -15.02
C ALA A 358 -11.59 8.39 -13.97
N GLU A 359 -12.09 7.19 -13.64
CA GLU A 359 -13.08 6.95 -12.59
C GLU A 359 -12.53 5.93 -11.57
N PRO A 360 -11.51 6.33 -10.77
CA PRO A 360 -10.70 5.39 -9.99
C PRO A 360 -11.48 4.65 -8.90
N GLU A 361 -12.45 5.29 -8.22
CA GLU A 361 -13.27 4.62 -7.20
C GLU A 361 -14.24 3.60 -7.83
N ALA A 362 -14.91 3.96 -8.91
CA ALA A 362 -15.77 3.02 -9.62
C ALA A 362 -14.98 1.83 -10.18
N ALA A 363 -13.77 2.08 -10.68
CA ALA A 363 -12.86 1.05 -11.16
C ALA A 363 -12.33 0.14 -10.03
N LEU A 364 -12.04 0.68 -8.84
CA LEU A 364 -11.70 -0.11 -7.66
C LEU A 364 -12.83 -1.08 -7.29
N VAL A 365 -14.05 -0.57 -7.19
CA VAL A 365 -15.25 -1.38 -6.92
C VAL A 365 -15.47 -2.45 -8.00
N ALA A 366 -15.27 -2.12 -9.27
CA ALA A 366 -15.40 -3.07 -10.39
C ALA A 366 -14.33 -4.18 -10.31
N THR A 367 -13.10 -3.87 -9.90
CA THR A 367 -12.04 -4.87 -9.69
C THR A 367 -12.44 -5.85 -8.59
N TYR A 368 -12.94 -5.38 -7.44
CA TYR A 368 -13.43 -6.28 -6.39
C TYR A 368 -14.58 -7.17 -6.88
N ARG A 369 -15.57 -6.62 -7.58
CA ARG A 369 -16.70 -7.41 -8.14
C ARG A 369 -16.25 -8.48 -9.13
N ARG A 370 -15.18 -8.24 -9.86
CA ARG A 370 -14.64 -9.18 -10.85
C ARG A 370 -13.85 -10.31 -10.19
N HIS A 371 -12.98 -9.99 -9.26
CA HIS A 371 -12.02 -10.92 -8.69
C HIS A 371 -12.51 -11.57 -7.38
N LEU A 372 -13.43 -10.94 -6.68
CA LEU A 372 -13.98 -11.42 -5.41
C LEU A 372 -15.49 -11.08 -5.31
N PRO A 373 -16.32 -11.67 -6.21
CA PRO A 373 -17.74 -11.33 -6.35
C PRO A 373 -18.58 -11.61 -5.09
N GLU A 374 -18.08 -12.40 -4.16
CA GLU A 374 -18.75 -12.74 -2.92
C GLU A 374 -18.86 -11.57 -1.95
N ILE A 375 -17.94 -10.61 -2.01
CA ILE A 375 -18.00 -9.44 -1.13
C ILE A 375 -18.91 -8.35 -1.71
N ASP A 376 -19.48 -7.55 -0.83
CA ASP A 376 -20.13 -6.28 -1.20
C ASP A 376 -19.11 -5.14 -1.06
N PRO A 377 -18.52 -4.66 -2.16
CA PRO A 377 -17.48 -3.65 -2.11
C PRO A 377 -18.01 -2.22 -2.00
N ARG A 378 -19.26 -2.03 -1.56
CA ARG A 378 -19.82 -0.68 -1.35
C ARG A 378 -19.15 0.01 -0.17
N GLY A 379 -18.94 1.31 -0.34
CA GLY A 379 -18.32 2.17 0.65
C GLY A 379 -17.86 3.50 0.06
N THR A 380 -17.10 4.25 0.81
CA THR A 380 -16.50 5.51 0.37
C THR A 380 -14.98 5.40 0.48
N PHE A 381 -14.31 5.28 -0.66
CA PHE A 381 -12.86 5.08 -0.73
C PHE A 381 -12.10 6.34 -1.13
N MET A 382 -12.75 7.20 -1.89
CA MET A 382 -12.20 8.44 -2.45
C MET A 382 -13.26 9.53 -2.35
N LEU A 383 -12.89 10.71 -1.84
CA LEU A 383 -13.85 11.75 -1.54
C LEU A 383 -13.26 13.14 -1.77
N SER A 384 -14.04 14.02 -2.40
CA SER A 384 -13.74 15.46 -2.49
C SER A 384 -14.69 16.26 -1.61
N ILE A 385 -14.19 17.30 -0.94
CA ILE A 385 -15.05 18.24 -0.19
C ILE A 385 -16.05 18.97 -1.08
N ARG A 386 -15.81 19.00 -2.40
CA ARG A 386 -16.69 19.64 -3.39
C ARG A 386 -17.96 18.86 -3.67
N GLU A 387 -18.07 17.64 -3.13
CA GLU A 387 -19.23 16.77 -3.31
C GLU A 387 -20.36 17.09 -2.29
N GLY A 388 -20.17 18.07 -1.41
CA GLY A 388 -21.10 18.48 -0.38
C GLY A 388 -21.64 19.90 -0.53
#